data_2a2256ba8721d83cae0bde4efd6b586b
#
_entry.id   2a2256ba8721d83cae0bde4efd6b586b
#
_cell.length_a   1.000
_cell.length_b   1.000
_cell.length_c   1.000
_cell.angle_alpha   90.00
_cell.angle_beta   90.00
_cell.angle_gamma   90.00
#
_symmetry.space_group_name_H-M   'P 1'
#
loop_
_entity.id
_entity.type
_entity.pdbx_description
1 polymer ?
#
loop_
_entity_poly.entity_id
_entity_poly.type
_entity_poly.pdbx_seq_one_letter_code
_entity_poly.pdbx_strand_id
1 'polypeptide(L)'
;MKCKFWLGLTLILLAGSTVAQTYTLSVETADYESLQGGQSLVDDVWDDPSFTVPIGFTFTYFTEEIQSLVVDQGFSYASLAAPPVDDIFSLLIPCGADLVDRGYLDSIHLSPIRYKVTGSQGNRITTIEWSNAGFYGDLFSSGTSTDYIHFQVRLYESNGDIVFHFGPNHITDPGLVFDGAGGPGVGLAEQYNVAGDVVLGEALLLSGDPADPDVHNDYASYAMSAPIPENTLYRFSREQTGVLNLDDAAGQAFFGPNPTWGPLHVFADQASEIKSPVSVYNETGQCVGKFTSTTKLNLDYLQPGIYQLIFTTDHGMVSERHLLIR
;
A
#
# COMPACT_ATOMS: atom_id res chain seq x y z
N MET A 1 -56.02 -27.91 30.20
CA MET A 1 -54.72 -27.25 30.35
C MET A 1 -53.92 -27.42 29.06
N LYS A 2 -53.79 -26.36 28.23
CA LYS A 2 -53.03 -26.38 26.97
C LYS A 2 -51.77 -25.59 27.23
N CYS A 3 -50.64 -26.32 27.29
CA CYS A 3 -49.29 -25.73 27.43
C CYS A 3 -48.82 -25.23 26.05
N LYS A 4 -48.62 -23.90 25.89
CA LYS A 4 -48.05 -23.31 24.69
C LYS A 4 -46.55 -23.25 24.89
N PHE A 5 -45.80 -24.04 24.12
CA PHE A 5 -44.35 -23.91 23.99
C PHE A 5 -44.05 -22.71 23.08
N TRP A 6 -43.33 -21.71 23.61
CA TRP A 6 -42.71 -20.65 22.84
C TRP A 6 -41.29 -21.08 22.49
N LEU A 7 -41.06 -21.30 21.21
CA LEU A 7 -39.71 -21.53 20.68
C LEU A 7 -39.10 -20.16 20.45
N GLY A 8 -38.19 -19.75 21.33
CA GLY A 8 -37.39 -18.55 21.15
C GLY A 8 -36.27 -18.81 20.11
N LEU A 9 -36.40 -18.21 18.94
CA LEU A 9 -35.36 -18.22 17.92
C LEU A 9 -34.25 -17.23 18.33
N THR A 10 -33.14 -17.74 18.86
CA THR A 10 -31.96 -16.93 19.17
C THR A 10 -31.18 -16.71 17.87
N LEU A 11 -31.29 -15.50 17.33
CA LEU A 11 -30.49 -15.07 16.18
C LEU A 11 -29.08 -14.77 16.68
N ILE A 12 -28.15 -15.68 16.42
CA ILE A 12 -26.71 -15.43 16.65
C ILE A 12 -26.22 -14.58 15.49
N LEU A 13 -26.09 -13.26 15.72
CA LEU A 13 -25.34 -12.36 14.84
C LEU A 13 -23.85 -12.69 15.00
N LEU A 14 -23.29 -13.40 14.05
CA LEU A 14 -21.83 -13.46 13.84
C LEU A 14 -21.37 -12.07 13.41
N ALA A 15 -20.90 -11.28 14.36
CA ALA A 15 -20.12 -10.09 14.05
C ALA A 15 -18.78 -10.57 13.49
N GLY A 16 -18.68 -10.61 12.17
CA GLY A 16 -17.39 -10.73 11.49
C GLY A 16 -16.56 -9.48 11.87
N SER A 17 -15.45 -9.66 12.54
CA SER A 17 -14.44 -8.63 12.70
C SER A 17 -13.90 -8.32 11.30
N THR A 18 -14.32 -7.23 10.69
CA THR A 18 -13.63 -6.67 9.54
C THR A 18 -12.29 -6.16 10.07
N VAL A 19 -11.21 -6.89 9.79
CA VAL A 19 -9.87 -6.35 9.94
C VAL A 19 -9.81 -5.16 8.99
N ALA A 20 -9.45 -3.98 9.49
CA ALA A 20 -9.27 -2.82 8.63
C ALA A 20 -8.10 -3.12 7.69
N GLN A 21 -8.31 -2.95 6.40
CA GLN A 21 -7.30 -3.12 5.38
C GLN A 21 -6.15 -2.14 5.63
N THR A 22 -4.89 -2.61 5.58
CA THR A 22 -3.72 -1.77 5.88
C THR A 22 -3.40 -0.79 4.75
N TYR A 23 -3.67 -1.19 3.50
CA TYR A 23 -3.50 -0.35 2.32
C TYR A 23 -4.80 -0.24 1.52
N THR A 24 -4.99 0.92 0.88
CA THR A 24 -6.03 1.16 -0.11
C THR A 24 -5.39 1.52 -1.46
N LEU A 25 -5.97 1.02 -2.56
CA LEU A 25 -5.50 1.31 -3.92
C LEU A 25 -6.19 2.55 -4.48
N SER A 26 -5.42 3.43 -5.10
CA SER A 26 -5.92 4.39 -6.09
C SER A 26 -5.13 4.27 -7.40
N VAL A 27 -5.84 4.43 -8.53
CA VAL A 27 -5.23 4.51 -9.86
C VAL A 27 -5.20 5.97 -10.29
N GLU A 28 -4.01 6.45 -10.62
CA GLU A 28 -3.76 7.85 -10.97
C GLU A 28 -3.04 7.92 -12.33
N THR A 29 -3.00 9.09 -12.92
CA THR A 29 -2.20 9.34 -14.14
C THR A 29 -1.26 10.52 -13.88
N ALA A 30 0.04 10.32 -14.15
CA ALA A 30 1.04 11.39 -14.09
C ALA A 30 2.16 11.11 -15.10
N ASP A 31 2.74 12.17 -15.63
CA ASP A 31 3.86 12.05 -16.56
C ASP A 31 5.02 11.29 -15.93
N TYR A 32 5.54 10.29 -16.65
CA TYR A 32 6.68 9.50 -16.18
C TYR A 32 7.98 10.27 -16.40
N GLU A 33 8.72 10.42 -15.33
CA GLU A 33 10.07 11.00 -15.37
C GLU A 33 11.10 9.95 -14.96
N SER A 34 12.02 9.63 -15.88
CA SER A 34 13.12 8.70 -15.58
C SER A 34 14.01 9.22 -14.46
N LEU A 35 14.49 8.33 -13.62
CA LEU A 35 15.32 8.62 -12.46
C LEU A 35 16.65 9.26 -12.91
N GLN A 36 16.86 10.53 -12.57
CA GLN A 36 18.08 11.24 -12.89
C GLN A 36 19.16 10.96 -11.84
N GLY A 37 20.27 10.34 -12.28
CA GLY A 37 21.34 9.88 -11.40
C GLY A 37 20.90 8.68 -10.57
N GLY A 38 21.47 8.50 -9.40
CA GLY A 38 21.20 7.34 -8.53
C GLY A 38 22.34 6.33 -8.59
N GLN A 39 22.24 5.34 -7.72
CA GLN A 39 23.21 4.25 -7.63
C GLN A 39 22.73 3.09 -8.50
N SER A 40 23.65 2.51 -9.28
CA SER A 40 23.38 1.25 -10.00
C SER A 40 23.22 0.10 -9.01
N LEU A 41 22.26 -0.77 -9.28
CA LEU A 41 22.04 -2.02 -8.56
C LEU A 41 22.61 -3.22 -9.29
N VAL A 42 22.76 -3.09 -10.63
CA VAL A 42 23.34 -4.10 -11.50
C VAL A 42 24.23 -3.38 -12.51
N ASP A 43 25.52 -3.74 -12.57
CA ASP A 43 26.50 -3.07 -13.44
C ASP A 43 26.76 -3.82 -14.75
N ASP A 44 26.35 -5.09 -14.83
CA ASP A 44 26.53 -5.97 -15.99
C ASP A 44 25.18 -6.32 -16.62
N VAL A 45 25.23 -6.95 -17.79
CA VAL A 45 24.07 -7.57 -18.45
C VAL A 45 23.45 -8.60 -17.52
N TRP A 46 22.15 -8.58 -17.36
CA TRP A 46 21.46 -9.37 -16.36
C TRP A 46 20.30 -10.21 -16.94
N ASP A 47 20.12 -11.35 -16.31
CA ASP A 47 19.02 -12.27 -16.34
C ASP A 47 18.90 -12.80 -14.89
N ASP A 48 17.73 -12.75 -14.28
CA ASP A 48 17.52 -13.12 -12.89
C ASP A 48 18.53 -12.48 -11.88
N PRO A 49 18.63 -11.15 -11.83
CA PRO A 49 19.65 -10.50 -11.00
C PRO A 49 19.31 -10.61 -9.51
N SER A 50 20.36 -10.73 -8.67
CA SER A 50 20.22 -10.65 -7.22
C SER A 50 20.84 -9.38 -6.69
N PHE A 51 20.08 -8.60 -5.92
CA PHE A 51 20.59 -7.38 -5.29
C PHE A 51 19.75 -6.96 -4.06
N THR A 52 20.34 -6.09 -3.23
CA THR A 52 19.67 -5.50 -2.07
C THR A 52 19.58 -4.00 -2.24
N VAL A 53 18.42 -3.43 -1.99
CA VAL A 53 18.15 -1.99 -2.03
C VAL A 53 17.99 -1.49 -0.59
N PRO A 54 18.94 -0.65 -0.08
CA PRO A 54 18.72 0.02 1.19
C PRO A 54 17.63 1.08 1.03
N ILE A 55 16.60 1.02 1.88
CA ILE A 55 15.49 1.99 1.85
C ILE A 55 15.95 3.37 2.32
N GLY A 56 16.97 3.43 3.20
CA GLY A 56 17.51 4.69 3.72
C GLY A 56 16.75 5.26 4.91
N PHE A 57 15.63 4.63 5.30
CA PHE A 57 14.84 4.90 6.49
C PHE A 57 14.12 3.61 6.93
N THR A 58 13.57 3.60 8.13
CA THR A 58 12.69 2.51 8.55
C THR A 58 11.34 2.69 7.86
N PHE A 59 10.93 1.71 7.08
CA PHE A 59 9.65 1.67 6.40
C PHE A 59 8.77 0.60 7.04
N THR A 60 7.52 0.95 7.36
CA THR A 60 6.58 -0.04 7.88
C THR A 60 5.77 -0.60 6.72
N TYR A 61 6.01 -1.87 6.39
CA TYR A 61 5.29 -2.63 5.37
C TYR A 61 4.27 -3.54 6.05
N PHE A 62 2.99 -3.32 5.81
CA PHE A 62 1.90 -3.91 6.62
C PHE A 62 2.17 -3.76 8.12
N THR A 63 2.55 -4.84 8.79
CA THR A 63 2.84 -4.88 10.23
C THR A 63 4.34 -4.91 10.56
N GLU A 64 5.21 -5.03 9.56
CA GLU A 64 6.65 -5.21 9.74
C GLU A 64 7.46 -3.95 9.44
N GLU A 65 8.49 -3.68 10.25
CA GLU A 65 9.48 -2.64 9.99
C GLU A 65 10.63 -3.20 9.16
N ILE A 66 10.86 -2.63 7.98
CA ILE A 66 11.92 -3.02 7.06
C ILE A 66 12.87 -1.87 6.77
N GLN A 67 14.13 -2.18 6.48
CA GLN A 67 15.17 -1.19 6.13
C GLN A 67 15.79 -1.46 4.76
N SER A 68 15.49 -2.60 4.15
CA SER A 68 15.96 -2.96 2.83
C SER A 68 14.92 -3.82 2.11
N LEU A 69 15.01 -3.80 0.79
CA LEU A 69 14.31 -4.72 -0.10
C LEU A 69 15.35 -5.59 -0.81
N VAL A 70 14.98 -6.80 -1.16
CA VAL A 70 15.82 -7.74 -1.91
C VAL A 70 15.12 -8.17 -3.19
N VAL A 71 15.90 -8.36 -4.23
CA VAL A 71 15.55 -9.16 -5.40
C VAL A 71 16.48 -10.35 -5.38
N ASP A 72 15.95 -11.55 -5.53
CA ASP A 72 16.74 -12.77 -5.51
C ASP A 72 16.35 -13.69 -6.67
N GLN A 73 17.30 -14.47 -7.19
CA GLN A 73 17.13 -15.43 -8.29
C GLN A 73 15.97 -16.42 -8.10
N GLY A 74 15.51 -16.64 -6.85
CA GLY A 74 14.33 -17.45 -6.55
C GLY A 74 13.01 -16.82 -6.96
N PHE A 75 13.02 -15.53 -7.35
CA PHE A 75 11.88 -14.79 -7.87
C PHE A 75 12.18 -14.44 -9.33
N SER A 76 11.71 -15.26 -10.25
CA SER A 76 11.85 -15.07 -11.70
C SER A 76 11.19 -13.80 -12.23
N TYR A 77 10.56 -13.03 -11.34
CA TYR A 77 9.79 -11.83 -11.65
C TYR A 77 10.39 -10.63 -10.91
N ALA A 78 10.19 -9.43 -11.43
CA ALA A 78 10.60 -8.19 -10.77
C ALA A 78 9.81 -7.97 -9.47
N SER A 79 10.00 -8.87 -8.54
CA SER A 79 9.39 -8.83 -7.20
C SER A 79 10.44 -8.41 -6.19
N LEU A 80 10.06 -7.46 -5.34
CA LEU A 80 10.87 -7.00 -4.23
C LEU A 80 10.33 -7.66 -2.95
N ALA A 81 11.22 -8.17 -2.13
CA ALA A 81 10.84 -8.79 -0.87
C ALA A 81 11.58 -8.14 0.29
N ALA A 82 11.00 -8.16 1.48
CA ALA A 82 11.80 -8.04 2.69
C ALA A 82 12.70 -9.28 2.83
N PRO A 83 13.86 -9.18 3.51
CA PRO A 83 14.70 -10.34 3.76
C PRO A 83 13.90 -11.49 4.35
N PRO A 84 13.99 -12.73 3.80
CA PRO A 84 13.12 -13.82 4.18
C PRO A 84 13.40 -14.34 5.58
N VAL A 85 12.36 -14.84 6.23
CA VAL A 85 12.43 -15.61 7.46
C VAL A 85 11.69 -16.95 7.22
N ASP A 86 12.38 -18.06 7.29
CA ASP A 86 11.80 -19.42 7.17
C ASP A 86 10.96 -19.62 5.88
N ASP A 87 11.49 -19.25 4.71
CA ASP A 87 10.81 -19.31 3.40
C ASP A 87 9.51 -18.48 3.30
N ILE A 88 9.34 -17.51 4.18
CA ILE A 88 8.25 -16.54 4.16
C ILE A 88 8.79 -15.17 3.75
N PHE A 89 8.13 -14.54 2.80
CA PHE A 89 8.52 -13.26 2.21
C PHE A 89 7.37 -12.26 2.27
N SER A 90 7.69 -11.00 2.51
CA SER A 90 6.76 -9.90 2.26
C SER A 90 7.01 -9.38 0.84
N LEU A 91 6.01 -9.43 -0.04
CA LEU A 91 6.20 -9.19 -1.47
C LEU A 91 5.64 -7.86 -1.94
N LEU A 92 6.46 -7.10 -2.68
CA LEU A 92 6.02 -6.02 -3.56
C LEU A 92 6.19 -6.51 -5.00
N ILE A 93 5.12 -6.57 -5.77
CA ILE A 93 5.10 -7.06 -7.14
C ILE A 93 4.75 -5.90 -8.07
N PRO A 94 5.73 -5.09 -8.51
CA PRO A 94 5.45 -3.98 -9.42
C PRO A 94 5.16 -4.46 -10.84
N CYS A 95 5.82 -5.55 -11.28
CA CYS A 95 5.67 -6.11 -12.61
C CYS A 95 6.00 -7.61 -12.58
N GLY A 96 5.00 -8.44 -12.40
CA GLY A 96 5.12 -9.90 -12.43
C GLY A 96 5.32 -10.38 -13.86
N ALA A 97 6.55 -10.28 -14.34
CA ALA A 97 6.99 -10.73 -15.66
C ALA A 97 8.45 -11.18 -15.57
N ASP A 98 8.82 -12.14 -16.37
CA ASP A 98 10.19 -12.62 -16.52
C ASP A 98 10.99 -11.59 -17.32
N LEU A 99 11.71 -10.72 -16.58
CA LEU A 99 12.44 -9.58 -17.13
C LEU A 99 13.92 -9.93 -17.33
N VAL A 100 14.50 -9.34 -18.37
CA VAL A 100 15.90 -9.56 -18.75
C VAL A 100 16.49 -8.25 -19.29
N ASP A 101 17.81 -8.10 -19.25
CA ASP A 101 18.48 -7.03 -19.98
C ASP A 101 18.24 -7.17 -21.48
N ARG A 102 17.71 -6.13 -22.13
CA ARG A 102 17.45 -6.14 -23.58
C ARG A 102 18.68 -6.44 -24.43
N GLY A 103 19.85 -6.14 -23.93
CA GLY A 103 21.13 -6.41 -24.60
C GLY A 103 21.74 -7.77 -24.24
N TYR A 104 21.00 -8.66 -23.58
CA TYR A 104 21.52 -9.93 -23.08
C TYR A 104 22.16 -10.79 -24.19
N LEU A 105 21.52 -10.96 -25.35
CA LEU A 105 22.04 -11.76 -26.44
C LEU A 105 23.32 -11.18 -27.06
N ASP A 106 23.48 -9.86 -27.02
CA ASP A 106 24.64 -9.15 -27.55
C ASP A 106 25.70 -8.87 -26.49
N SER A 107 25.46 -9.27 -25.25
CA SER A 107 26.30 -8.96 -24.07
C SER A 107 26.56 -7.45 -23.89
N ILE A 108 25.53 -6.63 -24.13
CA ILE A 108 25.54 -5.18 -23.99
C ILE A 108 24.53 -4.78 -22.93
N HIS A 109 24.98 -4.11 -21.87
CA HIS A 109 24.09 -3.65 -20.82
C HIS A 109 23.22 -2.48 -21.31
N LEU A 110 21.92 -2.74 -21.56
CA LEU A 110 20.95 -1.77 -22.07
C LEU A 110 19.80 -1.47 -21.10
N SER A 111 19.67 -2.25 -20.05
CA SER A 111 18.53 -2.19 -19.12
C SER A 111 18.99 -1.92 -17.68
N PRO A 112 19.42 -0.68 -17.37
CA PRO A 112 19.92 -0.36 -16.04
C PRO A 112 18.81 -0.45 -14.98
N ILE A 113 19.17 -1.01 -13.82
CA ILE A 113 18.35 -0.97 -12.60
C ILE A 113 19.05 -0.04 -11.62
N ARG A 114 18.37 1.00 -11.15
CA ARG A 114 18.94 2.04 -10.28
C ARG A 114 18.04 2.34 -9.10
N TYR A 115 18.64 2.87 -8.04
CA TYR A 115 17.86 3.44 -6.94
C TYR A 115 18.42 4.77 -6.48
N LYS A 116 17.57 5.55 -5.82
CA LYS A 116 17.93 6.84 -5.23
C LYS A 116 17.02 7.16 -4.06
N VAL A 117 17.64 7.69 -2.98
CA VAL A 117 16.88 8.27 -1.87
C VAL A 117 16.94 9.79 -2.00
N THR A 118 15.80 10.45 -2.00
CA THR A 118 15.64 11.91 -2.09
C THR A 118 14.86 12.46 -0.92
N GLY A 119 14.86 13.78 -0.72
CA GLY A 119 14.14 14.43 0.37
C GLY A 119 14.95 14.53 1.66
N SER A 120 14.35 15.14 2.69
CA SER A 120 14.91 15.28 4.03
C SER A 120 14.30 14.24 4.98
N GLN A 121 14.92 14.03 6.12
CA GLN A 121 14.40 13.14 7.17
C GLN A 121 12.94 13.46 7.49
N GLY A 122 12.10 12.43 7.55
CA GLY A 122 10.64 12.51 7.70
C GLY A 122 9.88 12.65 6.39
N ASN A 123 10.56 13.05 5.28
CA ASN A 123 9.97 13.23 3.96
C ASN A 123 10.85 12.62 2.86
N ARG A 124 11.57 11.54 3.18
CA ARG A 124 12.40 10.86 2.20
C ARG A 124 11.55 9.99 1.29
N ILE A 125 12.01 9.85 0.05
CA ILE A 125 11.42 8.97 -0.95
C ILE A 125 12.53 8.10 -1.50
N THR A 126 12.36 6.79 -1.38
CA THR A 126 13.22 5.82 -2.06
C THR A 126 12.57 5.46 -3.37
N THR A 127 13.26 5.71 -4.47
CA THR A 127 12.83 5.34 -5.82
C THR A 127 13.74 4.28 -6.37
N ILE A 128 13.19 3.18 -6.86
CA ILE A 128 13.87 2.12 -7.60
C ILE A 128 13.31 2.13 -9.02
N GLU A 129 14.16 2.10 -10.03
CA GLU A 129 13.75 2.16 -11.42
C GLU A 129 14.33 0.99 -12.22
N TRP A 130 13.48 0.28 -12.93
CA TRP A 130 13.83 -0.56 -14.06
C TRP A 130 13.66 0.26 -15.32
N SER A 131 14.74 0.51 -16.00
CA SER A 131 14.75 1.32 -17.22
C SER A 131 15.01 0.44 -18.43
N ASN A 132 14.09 0.47 -19.41
CA ASN A 132 14.27 -0.27 -20.65
C ASN A 132 14.41 -1.79 -20.45
N ALA A 133 13.75 -2.36 -19.43
CA ALA A 133 13.79 -3.80 -19.19
C ALA A 133 13.12 -4.56 -20.33
N GLY A 134 13.78 -5.60 -20.83
CA GLY A 134 13.24 -6.53 -21.81
C GLY A 134 12.50 -7.68 -21.16
N PHE A 135 11.99 -8.59 -21.97
CA PHE A 135 11.26 -9.77 -21.54
C PHE A 135 11.97 -11.04 -22.03
N TYR A 136 12.15 -12.00 -21.14
CA TYR A 136 12.79 -13.27 -21.45
C TYR A 136 12.05 -14.00 -22.62
N GLY A 137 10.71 -13.97 -22.58
CA GLY A 137 9.88 -14.57 -23.61
C GLY A 137 10.14 -13.99 -25.01
N ASP A 138 10.28 -12.65 -25.14
CA ASP A 138 10.61 -12.01 -26.41
C ASP A 138 12.03 -12.39 -26.86
N LEU A 139 13.04 -12.30 -25.98
CA LEU A 139 14.40 -12.62 -26.36
C LEU A 139 14.61 -14.06 -26.78
N PHE A 140 14.14 -15.02 -26.01
CA PHE A 140 14.46 -16.43 -26.20
C PHE A 140 13.47 -17.20 -27.07
N SER A 141 12.21 -16.78 -27.14
CA SER A 141 11.20 -17.43 -27.99
C SER A 141 11.07 -16.80 -29.37
N SER A 142 11.15 -15.46 -29.45
CA SER A 142 11.06 -14.73 -30.75
C SER A 142 12.42 -14.40 -31.32
N GLY A 143 13.50 -14.44 -30.52
CA GLY A 143 14.86 -14.03 -30.91
C GLY A 143 14.97 -12.53 -31.14
N THR A 144 14.09 -11.74 -30.54
CA THR A 144 14.06 -10.28 -30.68
C THR A 144 14.25 -9.60 -29.33
N SER A 145 14.51 -8.31 -29.32
CA SER A 145 14.58 -7.47 -28.10
C SER A 145 13.76 -6.19 -28.28
N THR A 146 12.65 -6.31 -29.01
CA THR A 146 11.81 -5.16 -29.38
C THR A 146 10.88 -4.76 -28.24
N ASP A 147 10.42 -5.71 -27.46
CA ASP A 147 9.52 -5.49 -26.35
C ASP A 147 10.30 -4.98 -25.12
N TYR A 148 9.76 -3.96 -24.46
CA TYR A 148 10.37 -3.37 -23.29
C TYR A 148 9.36 -2.66 -22.40
N ILE A 149 9.77 -2.43 -21.15
CA ILE A 149 9.01 -1.70 -20.15
C ILE A 149 9.91 -0.81 -19.30
N HIS A 150 9.38 0.34 -18.88
CA HIS A 150 9.95 1.19 -17.84
C HIS A 150 8.98 1.27 -16.67
N PHE A 151 9.49 1.13 -15.45
CA PHE A 151 8.68 1.36 -14.25
C PHE A 151 9.53 1.74 -13.05
N GLN A 152 8.88 2.35 -12.08
CA GLN A 152 9.46 2.73 -10.80
C GLN A 152 8.64 2.20 -9.64
N VAL A 153 9.34 1.84 -8.56
CA VAL A 153 8.78 1.64 -7.23
C VAL A 153 9.21 2.79 -6.35
N ARG A 154 8.26 3.43 -5.66
CA ARG A 154 8.55 4.54 -4.75
C ARG A 154 7.98 4.24 -3.36
N LEU A 155 8.84 4.37 -2.33
CA LEU A 155 8.46 4.24 -0.92
C LEU A 155 8.54 5.61 -0.27
N TYR A 156 7.46 6.04 0.36
CA TYR A 156 7.34 7.36 1.00
C TYR A 156 7.49 7.26 2.51
N GLU A 157 8.51 7.93 3.08
CA GLU A 157 8.76 7.95 4.53
C GLU A 157 7.62 8.62 5.31
N SER A 158 7.04 9.70 4.77
CA SER A 158 6.11 10.56 5.48
C SER A 158 4.78 9.89 5.84
N ASN A 159 4.28 9.02 4.97
CA ASN A 159 2.94 8.44 5.12
C ASN A 159 2.89 6.91 4.93
N GLY A 160 4.02 6.30 4.54
CA GLY A 160 4.09 4.86 4.30
C GLY A 160 3.46 4.42 2.98
N ASP A 161 3.16 5.35 2.07
CA ASP A 161 2.64 5.01 0.75
C ASP A 161 3.66 4.24 -0.08
N ILE A 162 3.14 3.35 -0.92
CA ILE A 162 3.87 2.64 -1.96
C ILE A 162 3.28 3.04 -3.30
N VAL A 163 4.14 3.42 -4.25
CA VAL A 163 3.68 3.80 -5.59
C VAL A 163 4.43 3.00 -6.64
N PHE A 164 3.69 2.36 -7.54
CA PHE A 164 4.22 1.81 -8.78
C PHE A 164 3.87 2.76 -9.92
N HIS A 165 4.87 3.26 -10.61
CA HIS A 165 4.70 4.22 -11.70
C HIS A 165 5.23 3.64 -13.00
N PHE A 166 4.37 3.46 -13.99
CA PHE A 166 4.68 2.86 -15.28
C PHE A 166 4.99 3.94 -16.31
N GLY A 167 6.13 3.78 -16.97
CA GLY A 167 6.62 4.66 -18.03
C GLY A 167 6.38 4.10 -19.41
N PRO A 168 7.11 4.62 -20.41
CA PRO A 168 7.06 4.14 -21.77
C PRO A 168 7.27 2.63 -21.86
N ASN A 169 6.47 1.96 -22.64
CA ASN A 169 6.60 0.55 -22.91
C ASN A 169 6.23 0.23 -24.36
N HIS A 170 6.68 -0.93 -24.84
CA HIS A 170 6.31 -1.48 -26.12
C HIS A 170 6.17 -2.99 -25.95
N ILE A 171 4.98 -3.51 -26.12
CA ILE A 171 4.66 -4.92 -25.91
C ILE A 171 3.81 -5.38 -27.09
N THR A 172 4.37 -6.26 -27.92
CA THR A 172 3.74 -6.70 -29.18
C THR A 172 2.94 -7.98 -29.01
N ASP A 173 3.40 -8.88 -28.14
CA ASP A 173 2.71 -10.14 -27.81
C ASP A 173 2.61 -10.30 -26.28
N PRO A 174 1.55 -9.76 -25.65
CA PRO A 174 1.35 -9.92 -24.21
C PRO A 174 1.34 -11.37 -23.75
N GLY A 175 0.73 -12.28 -24.52
CA GLY A 175 0.68 -13.69 -24.15
C GLY A 175 2.05 -14.35 -24.08
N LEU A 176 3.01 -13.88 -24.86
CA LEU A 176 4.38 -14.38 -24.86
C LEU A 176 5.17 -13.84 -23.66
N VAL A 177 5.04 -12.53 -23.36
CA VAL A 177 5.87 -11.87 -22.35
C VAL A 177 5.29 -11.95 -20.92
N PHE A 178 4.01 -12.34 -20.80
CA PHE A 178 3.32 -12.52 -19.50
C PHE A 178 2.78 -13.94 -19.30
N ASP A 179 3.49 -14.95 -19.79
CA ASP A 179 3.21 -16.38 -19.57
C ASP A 179 1.75 -16.79 -19.88
N GLY A 180 1.20 -16.28 -20.97
CA GLY A 180 -0.17 -16.56 -21.40
C GLY A 180 -1.21 -15.58 -20.85
N ALA A 181 -0.84 -14.65 -19.98
CA ALA A 181 -1.71 -13.58 -19.50
C ALA A 181 -1.77 -12.40 -20.49
N GLY A 182 -2.74 -11.50 -20.29
CA GLY A 182 -2.87 -10.29 -21.10
C GLY A 182 -1.93 -9.15 -20.66
N GLY A 183 -1.47 -9.19 -19.41
CA GLY A 183 -0.60 -8.18 -18.80
C GLY A 183 0.08 -8.72 -17.55
N PRO A 184 0.93 -7.91 -16.90
CA PRO A 184 1.72 -8.34 -15.75
C PRO A 184 0.86 -8.61 -14.51
N GLY A 185 1.37 -9.44 -13.58
CA GLY A 185 0.91 -9.45 -12.22
C GLY A 185 1.37 -8.18 -11.49
N VAL A 186 0.50 -7.58 -10.68
CA VAL A 186 0.83 -6.40 -9.87
C VAL A 186 0.19 -6.52 -8.51
N GLY A 187 0.90 -6.11 -7.45
CA GLY A 187 0.29 -6.07 -6.14
C GLY A 187 1.24 -6.05 -4.97
N LEU A 188 0.65 -6.18 -3.80
CA LEU A 188 1.33 -6.29 -2.50
C LEU A 188 0.83 -7.56 -1.80
N ALA A 189 1.73 -8.25 -1.08
CA ALA A 189 1.35 -9.31 -0.16
C ALA A 189 2.12 -9.18 1.15
N GLU A 190 1.40 -9.21 2.28
CA GLU A 190 2.01 -9.12 3.61
C GLU A 190 2.99 -10.24 3.82
N GLN A 191 2.59 -11.46 3.49
CA GLN A 191 3.45 -12.63 3.55
C GLN A 191 3.10 -13.63 2.45
N TYR A 192 4.12 -14.21 1.84
CA TYR A 192 4.01 -15.29 0.87
C TYR A 192 4.90 -16.45 1.32
N ASN A 193 4.32 -17.63 1.42
CA ASN A 193 5.04 -18.85 1.76
C ASN A 193 5.36 -19.62 0.47
N VAL A 194 6.65 -19.68 0.11
CA VAL A 194 7.11 -20.34 -1.12
C VAL A 194 6.85 -21.84 -1.10
N ALA A 195 7.08 -22.50 0.05
CA ALA A 195 6.92 -23.94 0.16
C ALA A 195 5.47 -24.42 0.00
N GLY A 196 4.51 -23.56 0.37
CA GLY A 196 3.07 -23.84 0.29
C GLY A 196 2.38 -23.19 -0.91
N ASP A 197 3.08 -22.33 -1.65
CA ASP A 197 2.52 -21.50 -2.74
C ASP A 197 1.24 -20.76 -2.28
N VAL A 198 1.33 -20.06 -1.16
CA VAL A 198 0.17 -19.44 -0.51
C VAL A 198 0.48 -18.07 0.06
N VAL A 199 -0.42 -17.12 -0.17
CA VAL A 199 -0.43 -15.82 0.52
C VAL A 199 -0.96 -16.03 1.94
N LEU A 200 -0.25 -15.46 2.90
CA LEU A 200 -0.63 -15.42 4.31
C LEU A 200 -0.82 -13.94 4.72
N GLY A 201 -1.85 -13.69 5.53
CA GLY A 201 -2.18 -12.33 5.94
C GLY A 201 -2.94 -11.55 4.88
N GLU A 202 -2.67 -10.26 4.79
CA GLU A 202 -3.34 -9.34 3.86
C GLU A 202 -2.62 -9.29 2.51
N ALA A 203 -3.39 -9.18 1.42
CA ALA A 203 -2.84 -8.91 0.10
C ALA A 203 -3.74 -7.96 -0.69
N LEU A 204 -3.12 -7.21 -1.61
CA LEU A 204 -3.77 -6.41 -2.62
C LEU A 204 -3.18 -6.82 -3.97
N LEU A 205 -3.70 -7.91 -4.54
CA LEU A 205 -3.28 -8.44 -5.84
C LEU A 205 -4.27 -7.96 -6.89
N LEU A 206 -3.75 -7.39 -7.97
CA LEU A 206 -4.55 -6.69 -8.97
C LEU A 206 -4.82 -7.57 -10.19
N SER A 207 -6.04 -7.51 -10.73
CA SER A 207 -6.40 -8.19 -11.97
C SER A 207 -7.36 -7.35 -12.82
N GLY A 208 -7.57 -7.76 -14.06
CA GLY A 208 -8.55 -7.13 -14.94
C GLY A 208 -8.01 -5.90 -15.67
N ASP A 209 -8.83 -4.87 -15.83
CA ASP A 209 -8.48 -3.66 -16.58
C ASP A 209 -7.40 -2.85 -15.84
N PRO A 210 -6.25 -2.55 -16.46
CA PRO A 210 -5.22 -1.72 -15.85
C PRO A 210 -5.69 -0.33 -15.39
N ALA A 211 -6.76 0.22 -15.97
CA ALA A 211 -7.30 1.53 -15.59
C ALA A 211 -8.29 1.46 -14.41
N ASP A 212 -8.87 0.29 -14.15
CA ASP A 212 -9.83 0.05 -13.07
C ASP A 212 -9.71 -1.41 -12.58
N PRO A 213 -8.60 -1.78 -11.94
CA PRO A 213 -8.33 -3.16 -11.57
C PRO A 213 -9.16 -3.63 -10.39
N ASP A 214 -9.57 -4.89 -10.44
CA ASP A 214 -10.12 -5.60 -9.29
C ASP A 214 -9.00 -5.94 -8.31
N VAL A 215 -9.28 -5.79 -7.00
CA VAL A 215 -8.33 -6.11 -5.91
C VAL A 215 -8.71 -7.44 -5.28
N HIS A 216 -7.76 -8.35 -5.18
CA HIS A 216 -7.92 -9.68 -4.59
C HIS A 216 -6.94 -9.87 -3.43
N ASN A 217 -7.32 -10.72 -2.48
CA ASN A 217 -6.48 -11.12 -1.36
C ASN A 217 -6.01 -12.59 -1.47
N ASP A 218 -6.21 -13.22 -2.60
CA ASP A 218 -5.75 -14.56 -2.90
C ASP A 218 -4.85 -14.58 -4.14
N TYR A 219 -3.96 -15.56 -4.23
CA TYR A 219 -2.97 -15.68 -5.30
C TYR A 219 -3.54 -16.31 -6.60
N ALA A 220 -4.80 -16.76 -6.60
CA ALA A 220 -5.32 -17.64 -7.65
C ALA A 220 -5.57 -16.95 -9.01
N SER A 221 -5.57 -15.61 -9.09
CA SER A 221 -5.82 -14.87 -10.35
C SER A 221 -5.40 -13.40 -10.24
N TYR A 222 -4.11 -13.11 -10.31
CA TYR A 222 -3.64 -11.74 -10.29
C TYR A 222 -2.85 -11.41 -11.56
N ALA A 223 -3.51 -11.17 -12.64
CA ALA A 223 -2.87 -10.67 -13.86
C ALA A 223 -3.77 -9.61 -14.49
N MET A 224 -3.15 -8.56 -15.00
CA MET A 224 -3.85 -7.58 -15.80
C MET A 224 -4.35 -8.19 -17.10
N SER A 225 -5.47 -7.69 -17.61
CA SER A 225 -6.05 -8.15 -18.88
C SER A 225 -5.36 -7.55 -20.12
N ALA A 226 -4.49 -6.55 -19.91
CA ALA A 226 -3.72 -5.87 -20.94
C ALA A 226 -2.41 -5.33 -20.36
N PRO A 227 -1.42 -4.96 -21.20
CA PRO A 227 -0.26 -4.19 -20.77
C PRO A 227 -0.69 -2.89 -20.09
N ILE A 228 0.05 -2.50 -19.04
CA ILE A 228 -0.27 -1.28 -18.30
C ILE A 228 0.13 -0.06 -19.14
N PRO A 229 -0.80 0.90 -19.39
CA PRO A 229 -0.47 2.10 -20.16
C PRO A 229 0.62 2.94 -19.51
N GLU A 230 1.43 3.64 -20.33
CA GLU A 230 2.39 4.62 -19.82
C GLU A 230 1.69 5.71 -18.99
N ASN A 231 2.41 6.29 -18.04
CA ASN A 231 1.91 7.32 -17.13
C ASN A 231 0.87 6.82 -16.09
N THR A 232 0.64 5.51 -16.01
CA THR A 232 -0.22 4.93 -14.97
C THR A 232 0.52 4.87 -13.64
N LEU A 233 -0.14 5.33 -12.58
CA LEU A 233 0.30 5.15 -11.20
C LEU A 233 -0.68 4.26 -10.45
N TYR A 234 -0.17 3.23 -9.81
CA TYR A 234 -0.86 2.52 -8.73
C TYR A 234 -0.30 3.02 -7.40
N ARG A 235 -1.15 3.73 -6.64
CA ARG A 235 -0.80 4.17 -5.29
C ARG A 235 -1.50 3.29 -4.29
N PHE A 236 -0.71 2.63 -3.47
CA PHE A 236 -1.16 1.93 -2.28
C PHE A 236 -0.95 2.87 -1.09
N SER A 237 -2.02 3.54 -0.69
CA SER A 237 -1.99 4.45 0.44
C SER A 237 -2.19 3.68 1.73
N ARG A 238 -1.24 3.84 2.65
CA ARG A 238 -1.34 3.19 3.94
C ARG A 238 -2.43 3.83 4.77
N GLU A 239 -3.40 3.03 5.19
CA GLU A 239 -4.39 3.46 6.17
C GLU A 239 -3.66 3.82 7.47
N GLN A 240 -3.58 5.11 7.75
CA GLN A 240 -3.07 5.56 9.03
C GLN A 240 -4.13 5.27 10.08
N THR A 241 -3.99 4.14 10.80
CA THR A 241 -4.76 3.92 12.02
C THR A 241 -4.35 5.00 13.03
N GLY A 242 -5.04 6.09 12.96
CA GLY A 242 -5.14 7.27 13.77
C GLY A 242 -4.14 7.45 14.92
N VAL A 243 -2.87 7.66 14.60
CA VAL A 243 -2.04 8.58 15.39
C VAL A 243 -1.87 9.81 14.50
N LEU A 244 -2.65 10.86 14.75
CA LEU A 244 -2.39 12.16 14.19
C LEU A 244 -0.96 12.55 14.55
N ASN A 245 -0.06 12.54 13.58
CA ASN A 245 1.20 13.25 13.72
C ASN A 245 0.85 14.72 13.89
N LEU A 246 1.16 15.28 15.06
CA LEU A 246 0.91 16.68 15.38
C LEU A 246 1.58 17.66 14.41
N ASP A 247 2.50 17.19 13.58
CA ASP A 247 3.20 17.99 12.57
C ASP A 247 2.37 18.18 11.27
N ASP A 248 1.42 17.26 10.94
CA ASP A 248 0.47 17.43 9.82
C ASP A 248 -0.79 18.20 10.24
N ALA A 249 -0.97 18.43 11.54
CA ALA A 249 -2.10 19.17 12.11
C ALA A 249 -1.97 20.70 11.99
N ALA A 250 -1.00 21.22 11.26
CA ALA A 250 -0.95 22.64 10.93
C ALA A 250 -2.16 22.99 10.06
N GLY A 251 -3.27 23.35 10.74
CA GLY A 251 -4.52 23.77 10.10
C GLY A 251 -5.74 22.87 10.32
N GLN A 252 -5.64 21.79 11.15
CA GLN A 252 -6.81 20.97 11.50
C GLN A 252 -7.25 21.22 12.95
N ALA A 253 -8.57 21.19 13.16
CA ALA A 253 -9.12 21.19 14.53
C ALA A 253 -8.95 19.81 15.15
N PHE A 254 -8.52 19.72 16.38
CA PHE A 254 -8.45 18.49 17.16
C PHE A 254 -8.90 18.72 18.60
N PHE A 255 -9.27 17.63 19.30
CA PHE A 255 -9.65 17.66 20.70
C PHE A 255 -8.51 17.20 21.60
N GLY A 256 -8.37 17.82 22.77
CA GLY A 256 -7.38 17.45 23.75
C GLY A 256 -7.78 17.83 25.19
N PRO A 257 -7.09 17.31 26.19
CA PRO A 257 -5.93 16.42 26.15
C PRO A 257 -6.27 14.97 25.82
N ASN A 258 -5.28 14.20 25.36
CA ASN A 258 -5.38 12.75 25.18
C ASN A 258 -4.12 12.07 25.78
N PRO A 259 -4.18 11.27 26.84
CA PRO A 259 -5.38 10.86 27.58
C PRO A 259 -6.14 12.01 28.27
N THR A 260 -7.45 11.80 28.51
CA THR A 260 -8.31 12.78 29.17
C THR A 260 -8.92 12.24 30.46
N TRP A 261 -9.22 13.17 31.41
CA TRP A 261 -9.96 12.86 32.63
C TRP A 261 -11.46 13.13 32.50
N GLY A 262 -11.91 13.54 31.30
CA GLY A 262 -13.30 13.83 31.00
C GLY A 262 -13.50 15.05 30.09
N PRO A 263 -13.05 16.25 30.48
CA PRO A 263 -13.21 17.43 29.62
C PRO A 263 -12.17 17.45 28.49
N LEU A 264 -12.66 17.65 27.25
CA LEU A 264 -11.86 17.89 26.06
C LEU A 264 -12.08 19.31 25.55
N HIS A 265 -11.03 19.95 25.12
CA HIS A 265 -11.07 21.27 24.47
C HIS A 265 -10.66 21.13 23.00
N VAL A 266 -11.27 21.95 22.16
CA VAL A 266 -10.84 22.07 20.75
C VAL A 266 -9.56 22.89 20.70
N PHE A 267 -8.58 22.36 20.03
CA PHE A 267 -7.42 23.09 19.54
C PHE A 267 -7.60 23.21 18.03
N ALA A 268 -7.90 24.41 17.56
CA ALA A 268 -8.08 24.70 16.13
C ALA A 268 -7.16 25.85 15.78
N ASP A 269 -6.52 25.78 14.64
CA ASP A 269 -5.97 26.95 14.00
C ASP A 269 -7.14 27.83 13.51
N GLN A 270 -6.92 29.15 13.39
CA GLN A 270 -7.95 30.12 13.04
C GLN A 270 -8.69 29.85 11.71
N ALA A 271 -8.19 28.87 10.94
CA ALA A 271 -8.75 28.48 9.63
C ALA A 271 -9.66 27.23 9.68
N SER A 272 -9.69 26.46 10.77
CA SER A 272 -10.43 25.19 10.82
C SER A 272 -11.59 25.25 11.80
N GLU A 273 -12.79 25.42 11.29
CA GLU A 273 -14.02 25.41 12.09
C GLU A 273 -14.71 24.05 12.06
N ILE A 274 -15.13 23.54 13.24
CA ILE A 274 -15.93 22.32 13.31
C ILE A 274 -17.35 22.65 12.79
N LYS A 275 -17.74 21.97 11.71
CA LYS A 275 -19.00 22.22 10.96
C LYS A 275 -20.14 21.29 11.36
N SER A 276 -19.87 20.18 12.04
CA SER A 276 -20.89 19.20 12.42
C SER A 276 -20.88 18.91 13.90
N PRO A 277 -21.99 18.37 14.46
CA PRO A 277 -21.96 17.82 15.80
C PRO A 277 -20.89 16.77 15.94
N VAL A 278 -20.15 16.80 17.05
CA VAL A 278 -19.15 15.77 17.38
C VAL A 278 -19.90 14.53 17.89
N SER A 279 -19.75 13.42 17.21
CA SER A 279 -20.29 12.12 17.62
C SER A 279 -19.22 11.31 18.32
N VAL A 280 -19.57 10.72 19.48
CA VAL A 280 -18.64 9.91 20.29
C VAL A 280 -19.11 8.46 20.28
N TYR A 281 -18.20 7.56 19.92
CA TYR A 281 -18.45 6.12 19.84
C TYR A 281 -17.54 5.39 20.85
N ASN A 282 -18.07 4.32 21.44
CA ASN A 282 -17.28 3.40 22.26
C ASN A 282 -16.58 2.34 21.39
N GLU A 283 -15.76 1.47 22.02
CA GLU A 283 -15.03 0.39 21.35
C GLU A 283 -15.93 -0.61 20.59
N THR A 284 -17.22 -0.70 20.92
CA THR A 284 -18.18 -1.56 20.22
C THR A 284 -18.87 -0.85 19.06
N GLY A 285 -18.47 0.38 18.72
CA GLY A 285 -19.08 1.18 17.66
C GLY A 285 -20.43 1.80 18.02
N GLN A 286 -20.85 1.73 19.29
CA GLN A 286 -22.09 2.34 19.76
C GLN A 286 -21.88 3.85 19.97
N CYS A 287 -22.76 4.68 19.39
CA CYS A 287 -22.75 6.13 19.64
C CYS A 287 -23.22 6.39 21.08
N VAL A 288 -22.32 6.89 21.92
CA VAL A 288 -22.54 7.15 23.34
C VAL A 288 -22.72 8.64 23.67
N GLY A 289 -22.50 9.52 22.69
CA GLY A 289 -22.71 10.95 22.84
C GLY A 289 -22.74 11.70 21.50
N LYS A 290 -23.47 12.82 21.47
CA LYS A 290 -23.44 13.80 20.41
C LYS A 290 -23.40 15.20 21.00
N PHE A 291 -22.44 16.00 20.57
CA PHE A 291 -22.20 17.35 21.08
C PHE A 291 -22.35 18.35 19.95
N THR A 292 -23.22 19.33 20.18
CA THR A 292 -23.38 20.47 19.26
C THR A 292 -22.40 21.60 19.57
N SER A 293 -21.80 21.59 20.76
CA SER A 293 -20.72 22.52 21.11
C SER A 293 -19.43 22.12 20.41
N THR A 294 -18.82 23.06 19.73
CA THR A 294 -17.60 22.88 18.96
C THR A 294 -16.34 23.33 19.66
N THR A 295 -16.44 23.76 20.93
CA THR A 295 -15.30 24.31 21.69
C THR A 295 -14.90 23.47 22.88
N LYS A 296 -15.85 22.72 23.47
CA LYS A 296 -15.62 21.89 24.65
C LYS A 296 -16.57 20.71 24.69
N LEU A 297 -16.02 19.50 24.89
CA LEU A 297 -16.77 18.29 25.14
C LEU A 297 -16.58 17.88 26.60
N ASN A 298 -17.67 17.46 27.26
CA ASN A 298 -17.57 16.87 28.60
C ASN A 298 -17.93 15.38 28.53
N LEU A 299 -16.94 14.53 28.76
CA LEU A 299 -17.06 13.08 28.77
C LEU A 299 -17.11 12.48 30.20
N ASP A 300 -17.29 13.30 31.25
CA ASP A 300 -17.27 12.87 32.66
C ASP A 300 -18.29 11.76 32.99
N TYR A 301 -19.34 11.64 32.21
CA TYR A 301 -20.38 10.62 32.39
C TYR A 301 -20.04 9.25 31.77
N LEU A 302 -18.99 9.15 30.97
CA LEU A 302 -18.56 7.91 30.36
C LEU A 302 -17.64 7.12 31.30
N GLN A 303 -17.56 5.82 31.13
CA GLN A 303 -16.60 4.97 31.87
C GLN A 303 -15.19 5.14 31.30
N PRO A 304 -14.12 4.85 32.08
CA PRO A 304 -12.78 4.76 31.51
C PRO A 304 -12.73 3.79 30.33
N GLY A 305 -12.05 4.14 29.26
CA GLY A 305 -11.97 3.36 28.04
C GLY A 305 -11.53 4.18 26.84
N ILE A 306 -11.52 3.52 25.67
CA ILE A 306 -11.18 4.16 24.41
C ILE A 306 -12.46 4.62 23.70
N TYR A 307 -12.45 5.84 23.22
CA TYR A 307 -13.57 6.46 22.51
C TYR A 307 -13.12 7.05 21.20
N GLN A 308 -13.97 6.95 20.18
CA GLN A 308 -13.74 7.55 18.89
C GLN A 308 -14.65 8.77 18.70
N LEU A 309 -14.06 9.91 18.41
CA LEU A 309 -14.76 11.16 18.10
C LEU A 309 -14.80 11.33 16.58
N ILE A 310 -15.98 11.60 16.03
CA ILE A 310 -16.17 11.84 14.59
C ILE A 310 -16.87 13.18 14.41
N PHE A 311 -16.29 14.05 13.59
CA PHE A 311 -16.81 15.39 13.25
C PHE A 311 -16.33 15.83 11.86
N THR A 312 -16.87 16.92 11.33
CA THR A 312 -16.45 17.49 10.05
C THR A 312 -15.87 18.89 10.23
N THR A 313 -14.87 19.21 9.42
CA THR A 313 -14.26 20.53 9.30
C THR A 313 -14.39 21.04 7.86
N ASP A 314 -13.82 22.20 7.56
CA ASP A 314 -13.71 22.71 6.18
C ASP A 314 -12.87 21.79 5.27
N HIS A 315 -12.03 20.94 5.86
CA HIS A 315 -11.14 20.02 5.15
C HIS A 315 -11.68 18.59 5.05
N GLY A 316 -12.89 18.31 5.56
CA GLY A 316 -13.53 17.01 5.48
C GLY A 316 -13.89 16.38 6.83
N MET A 317 -14.12 15.08 6.82
CA MET A 317 -14.46 14.31 8.03
C MET A 317 -13.18 13.96 8.80
N VAL A 318 -13.22 14.22 10.12
CA VAL A 318 -12.13 13.93 11.05
C VAL A 318 -12.59 12.85 12.03
N SER A 319 -11.70 11.92 12.30
CA SER A 319 -11.90 10.85 13.28
C SER A 319 -10.72 10.83 14.25
N GLU A 320 -10.99 10.97 15.54
CA GLU A 320 -9.98 10.98 16.60
C GLU A 320 -10.27 9.91 17.65
N ARG A 321 -9.20 9.25 18.12
CA ARG A 321 -9.29 8.27 19.21
C ARG A 321 -8.78 8.89 20.51
N HIS A 322 -9.59 8.80 21.57
CA HIS A 322 -9.28 9.34 22.90
C HIS A 322 -9.33 8.26 23.96
N LEU A 323 -8.32 8.26 24.85
CA LEU A 323 -8.27 7.43 26.04
C LEU A 323 -8.81 8.24 27.23
N LEU A 324 -9.97 7.83 27.75
CA LEU A 324 -10.55 8.35 28.97
C LEU A 324 -9.99 7.56 30.15
N ILE A 325 -9.32 8.23 31.08
CA ILE A 325 -8.74 7.68 32.30
C ILE A 325 -9.39 8.33 33.52
N ARG A 326 -9.43 7.61 34.64
CA ARG A 326 -9.88 8.11 35.94
C ARG A 326 -9.03 7.56 37.07
#